data_c61478ace4e405da251245e358e834ee
#
_entry.id   c61478ace4e405da251245e358e834ee
#
_cell.length_a   1.000
_cell.length_b   1.000
_cell.length_c   1.000
_cell.angle_alpha   90.00
_cell.angle_beta   90.00
_cell.angle_gamma   90.00
#
_symmetry.space_group_name_H-M   'P 1'
#
loop_
_entity.id
_entity.type
_entity.pdbx_description
1 polymer ?
#
loop_
_entity_poly.entity_id
_entity_poly.type
_entity_poly.pdbx_seq_one_letter_code
_entity_poly.pdbx_strand_id
1 'polypeptide(L)'
;DMAWNIPLAAQSYQWDAEKEQFPMQPLPDFVGRVETMAGPDDLLLLMCRSGSRSAMAVNLLANAGFKNVYNITDGFEGDHVKDPNSVYNGKRMVNGWKNSGVPWTYHIDPGQMLLPLK
;
A
#
# COMPACT_ATOMS: atom_id res chain seq x y z
N ASP A 1 4.27 13.05 6.17
CA ASP A 1 5.44 12.95 7.05
C ASP A 1 5.17 12.19 8.35
N MET A 2 3.90 11.94 8.68
CA MET A 2 3.52 11.13 9.85
C MET A 2 3.07 9.72 9.49
N ALA A 3 3.17 9.33 8.22
CA ALA A 3 2.77 8.01 7.77
C ALA A 3 3.85 6.97 8.11
N TRP A 4 3.41 5.79 8.54
CA TRP A 4 4.29 4.65 8.79
C TRP A 4 4.34 3.73 7.58
N ASN A 5 5.50 3.22 7.28
CA ASN A 5 5.71 2.25 6.20
C ASN A 5 5.81 0.85 6.78
N ILE A 6 4.81 0.02 6.47
CA ILE A 6 4.74 -1.36 6.97
C ILE A 6 4.63 -2.29 5.76
N PRO A 7 5.67 -3.06 5.42
CA PRO A 7 5.61 -3.97 4.29
C PRO A 7 4.52 -5.03 4.49
N LEU A 8 3.63 -5.16 3.51
CA LEU A 8 2.56 -6.16 3.48
C LEU A 8 3.00 -7.41 2.72
N ALA A 9 3.76 -7.22 1.65
CA ALA A 9 4.11 -8.28 0.72
C ALA A 9 5.52 -8.05 0.17
N ALA A 10 6.14 -9.12 -0.26
CA ALA A 10 7.44 -9.08 -0.91
C ALA A 10 7.39 -9.84 -2.23
N GLN A 11 8.28 -9.49 -3.15
CA GLN A 11 8.37 -10.19 -4.42
C GLN A 11 8.86 -11.62 -4.21
N SER A 12 8.17 -12.57 -4.81
CA SER A 12 8.56 -13.98 -4.78
C SER A 12 9.79 -14.21 -5.64
N TYR A 13 10.58 -15.22 -5.28
CA TYR A 13 11.68 -15.69 -6.13
C TYR A 13 11.24 -16.79 -7.12
N GLN A 14 9.95 -17.13 -7.16
CA GLN A 14 9.40 -18.12 -8.09
C GLN A 14 8.81 -17.41 -9.30
N TRP A 15 9.34 -17.73 -10.47
CA TRP A 15 8.89 -17.15 -11.73
C TRP A 15 7.50 -17.68 -12.11
N ASP A 16 6.58 -16.77 -12.41
CA ASP A 16 5.26 -17.10 -12.96
C ASP A 16 5.31 -16.92 -14.48
N ALA A 17 5.38 -18.04 -15.21
CA ALA A 17 5.53 -18.04 -16.66
C ALA A 17 4.28 -17.50 -17.39
N GLU A 18 3.09 -17.64 -16.80
CA GLU A 18 1.85 -17.15 -17.42
C GLU A 18 1.77 -15.63 -17.37
N LYS A 19 2.19 -15.03 -16.27
CA LYS A 19 2.15 -13.60 -16.07
C LYS A 19 3.47 -12.90 -16.37
N GLU A 20 4.50 -13.69 -16.72
CA GLU A 20 5.84 -13.20 -17.02
C GLU A 20 6.38 -12.25 -15.93
N GLN A 21 6.26 -12.69 -14.66
CA GLN A 21 6.69 -11.89 -13.52
C GLN A 21 6.99 -12.75 -12.31
N PHE A 22 7.68 -12.17 -11.34
CA PHE A 22 7.79 -12.73 -10.00
C PHE A 22 6.63 -12.16 -9.16
N PRO A 23 5.64 -13.01 -8.77
CA PRO A 23 4.48 -12.50 -8.04
C PRO A 23 4.83 -11.97 -6.66
N MET A 24 4.03 -11.04 -6.18
CA MET A 24 4.12 -10.55 -4.81
C MET A 24 3.48 -11.58 -3.88
N GLN A 25 4.11 -11.82 -2.74
CA GLN A 25 3.62 -12.74 -1.71
C GLN A 25 3.39 -11.98 -0.41
N PRO A 26 2.26 -12.23 0.29
CA PRO A 26 2.02 -11.61 1.59
C PRO A 26 3.09 -12.01 2.60
N LEU A 27 3.49 -11.05 3.43
CA LEU A 27 4.38 -11.30 4.55
C LEU A 27 3.54 -11.74 5.76
N PRO A 28 3.92 -12.83 6.46
CA PRO A 28 3.02 -13.46 7.42
C PRO A 28 2.77 -12.69 8.72
N ASP A 29 3.64 -11.74 9.06
CA ASP A 29 3.57 -11.03 10.33
C ASP A 29 3.04 -9.58 10.20
N PHE A 30 2.40 -9.24 9.07
CA PHE A 30 1.90 -7.88 8.84
C PHE A 30 0.95 -7.43 9.95
N VAL A 31 -0.07 -8.23 10.26
CA VAL A 31 -1.05 -7.90 11.31
C VAL A 31 -0.36 -7.72 12.66
N GLY A 32 0.55 -8.61 13.01
CA GLY A 32 1.31 -8.51 14.26
C GLY A 32 2.12 -7.23 14.35
N ARG A 33 2.72 -6.79 13.25
CA ARG A 33 3.46 -5.53 13.23
C ARG A 33 2.55 -4.33 13.43
N VAL A 34 1.37 -4.33 12.83
CA VAL A 34 0.38 -3.28 13.05
C VAL A 34 -0.08 -3.25 14.50
N GLU A 35 -0.29 -4.43 15.10
CA GLU A 35 -0.72 -4.55 16.49
C GLU A 35 0.30 -3.99 17.49
N THR A 36 1.56 -3.85 17.10
CA THR A 36 2.58 -3.25 17.97
C THR A 36 2.42 -1.74 18.09
N MET A 37 1.67 -1.09 17.20
CA MET A 37 1.57 0.37 17.18
C MET A 37 0.14 0.89 17.21
N ALA A 38 -0.87 0.04 17.04
CA ALA A 38 -2.27 0.47 17.01
C ALA A 38 -3.17 -0.56 17.68
N GLY A 39 -4.21 -0.09 18.35
CA GLY A 39 -5.23 -0.93 18.97
C GLY A 39 -6.45 -1.12 18.09
N PRO A 40 -7.34 -2.08 18.45
CA PRO A 40 -8.52 -2.42 17.63
C PRO A 40 -9.51 -1.27 17.42
N ASP A 41 -9.52 -0.30 18.31
CA ASP A 41 -10.44 0.84 18.23
C ASP A 41 -9.83 2.07 17.58
N ASP A 42 -8.56 2.03 17.25
CA ASP A 42 -7.86 3.14 16.59
C ASP A 42 -8.35 3.31 15.16
N LEU A 43 -8.37 4.56 14.68
CA LEU A 43 -8.66 4.87 13.30
C LEU A 43 -7.41 4.67 12.46
N LEU A 44 -7.48 3.75 11.48
CA LEU A 44 -6.38 3.47 10.58
C LEU A 44 -6.77 3.80 9.14
N LEU A 45 -5.95 4.63 8.51
CA LEU A 45 -6.06 4.95 7.09
C LEU A 45 -4.90 4.29 6.36
N LEU A 46 -5.20 3.37 5.45
CA LEU A 46 -4.20 2.60 4.74
C LEU A 46 -4.09 3.08 3.30
N MET A 47 -2.86 3.17 2.83
CA MET A 47 -2.57 3.63 1.48
C MET A 47 -1.43 2.81 0.88
N CYS A 48 -1.59 2.39 -0.37
CA CYS A 48 -0.50 1.85 -1.17
C CYS A 48 -0.35 2.69 -2.44
N ARG A 49 0.27 2.16 -3.48
CA ARG A 49 0.50 2.93 -4.70
C ARG A 49 -0.79 3.26 -5.45
N SER A 50 -1.69 2.28 -5.61
CA SER A 50 -2.93 2.43 -6.38
C SER A 50 -4.19 1.86 -5.69
N GLY A 51 -4.06 1.35 -4.47
CA GLY A 51 -5.18 0.92 -3.64
C GLY A 51 -5.37 -0.58 -3.47
N SER A 52 -4.81 -1.44 -4.33
CA SER A 52 -5.08 -2.88 -4.28
C SER A 52 -4.45 -3.58 -3.07
N ARG A 53 -3.20 -3.27 -2.75
CA ARG A 53 -2.52 -3.86 -1.60
C ARG A 53 -3.11 -3.36 -0.28
N SER A 54 -3.45 -2.08 -0.21
CA SER A 54 -4.07 -1.53 0.99
C SER A 54 -5.48 -2.06 1.20
N ALA A 55 -6.23 -2.35 0.13
CA ALA A 55 -7.53 -3.04 0.25
C ALA A 55 -7.36 -4.43 0.88
N MET A 56 -6.35 -5.18 0.46
CA MET A 56 -6.04 -6.48 1.06
C MET A 56 -5.66 -6.32 2.54
N ALA A 57 -4.86 -5.31 2.87
CA ALA A 57 -4.46 -5.02 4.24
C ALA A 57 -5.66 -4.68 5.13
N VAL A 58 -6.61 -3.88 4.62
CA VAL A 58 -7.85 -3.57 5.35
C VAL A 58 -8.61 -4.84 5.70
N ASN A 59 -8.74 -5.77 4.76
CA ASN A 59 -9.43 -7.04 5.02
C ASN A 59 -8.71 -7.88 6.08
N LEU A 60 -7.39 -7.95 6.03
CA LEU A 60 -6.61 -8.67 7.03
C LEU A 60 -6.78 -8.07 8.43
N LEU A 61 -6.73 -6.75 8.53
CA LEU A 61 -6.87 -6.06 9.81
C LEU A 61 -8.30 -6.15 10.35
N ALA A 62 -9.31 -6.03 9.48
CA ALA A 62 -10.70 -6.19 9.88
C ALA A 62 -10.96 -7.60 10.43
N ASN A 63 -10.40 -8.63 9.77
CA ASN A 63 -10.52 -10.01 10.25
C ASN A 63 -9.78 -10.24 11.57
N ALA A 64 -8.80 -9.43 11.89
CA ALA A 64 -8.04 -9.49 13.13
C ALA A 64 -8.69 -8.69 14.28
N GLY A 65 -9.83 -8.04 14.03
CA GLY A 65 -10.58 -7.32 15.05
C GLY A 65 -10.46 -5.79 15.02
N PHE A 66 -9.76 -5.22 14.05
CA PHE A 66 -9.70 -3.76 13.90
C PHE A 66 -11.03 -3.25 13.33
N LYS A 67 -11.62 -2.25 14.00
CA LYS A 67 -12.99 -1.79 13.72
C LYS A 67 -13.05 -0.57 12.81
N ASN A 68 -12.00 0.24 12.78
CA ASN A 68 -12.00 1.54 12.10
C ASN A 68 -10.87 1.59 11.07
N VAL A 69 -10.88 0.67 10.11
CA VAL A 69 -9.85 0.54 9.09
C VAL A 69 -10.42 0.95 7.75
N TYR A 70 -9.76 1.88 7.08
CA TYR A 70 -10.21 2.44 5.80
C TYR A 70 -9.10 2.43 4.78
N ASN A 71 -9.45 2.16 3.54
CA ASN A 71 -8.54 2.21 2.41
C ASN A 71 -8.64 3.56 1.70
N ILE A 72 -7.51 4.20 1.44
CA ILE A 72 -7.45 5.33 0.52
C ILE A 72 -7.44 4.73 -0.88
N THR A 73 -8.62 4.69 -1.52
CA THR A 73 -8.91 3.80 -2.66
C THR A 73 -7.99 3.96 -3.86
N ASP A 74 -7.60 5.18 -4.17
CA ASP A 74 -6.73 5.44 -5.33
C ASP A 74 -5.24 5.30 -5.00
N GLY A 75 -4.92 5.16 -3.72
CA GLY A 75 -3.54 5.05 -3.26
C GLY A 75 -2.75 6.35 -3.37
N PHE A 76 -1.43 6.23 -3.29
CA PHE A 76 -0.53 7.39 -3.33
C PHE A 76 -0.31 7.92 -4.75
N GLU A 77 -0.01 7.05 -5.71
CA GLU A 77 0.29 7.42 -7.08
C GLU A 77 -0.91 7.31 -8.02
N GLY A 78 -1.89 6.48 -7.69
CA GLY A 78 -3.08 6.28 -8.50
C GLY A 78 -2.87 5.35 -9.69
N ASP A 79 -3.79 5.44 -10.65
CA ASP A 79 -3.82 4.59 -11.82
C ASP A 79 -3.06 5.19 -13.00
N HIS A 80 -2.68 4.32 -13.93
CA HIS A 80 -2.01 4.74 -15.15
C HIS A 80 -2.97 5.45 -16.10
N VAL A 81 -2.49 6.48 -16.77
CA VAL A 81 -3.18 7.06 -17.92
C VAL A 81 -3.13 6.04 -19.06
N LYS A 82 -4.30 5.69 -19.60
CA LYS A 82 -4.44 4.70 -20.69
C LYS A 82 -4.96 5.38 -21.95
N ASP A 83 -4.24 6.41 -22.42
CA ASP A 83 -4.57 7.15 -23.63
C ASP A 83 -3.32 7.26 -24.50
N PRO A 84 -3.24 6.49 -25.61
CA PRO A 84 -2.07 6.51 -26.50
C PRO A 84 -1.74 7.88 -27.08
N ASN A 85 -2.73 8.78 -27.14
CA ASN A 85 -2.54 10.14 -27.67
C ASN A 85 -2.07 11.13 -26.61
N SER A 86 -2.04 10.74 -25.35
CA SER A 86 -1.58 11.61 -24.27
C SER A 86 -0.06 11.48 -24.06
N VAL A 87 0.58 12.63 -23.80
CA VAL A 87 2.00 12.65 -23.40
C VAL A 87 2.22 11.96 -22.03
N TYR A 88 1.14 11.79 -21.27
CA TYR A 88 1.17 11.14 -19.96
C TYR A 88 0.82 9.66 -20.01
N ASN A 89 0.61 9.09 -21.21
CA ASN A 89 0.25 7.68 -21.34
C ASN A 89 1.27 6.78 -20.63
N GLY A 90 0.78 5.85 -19.84
CA GLY A 90 1.60 4.96 -19.03
C GLY A 90 2.07 5.52 -17.68
N LYS A 91 1.82 6.81 -17.43
CA LYS A 91 2.15 7.44 -16.15
C LYS A 91 0.99 7.38 -15.18
N ARG A 92 1.29 7.28 -13.87
CA ARG A 92 0.26 7.26 -12.84
C ARG A 92 -0.17 8.69 -12.51
N MET A 93 -1.15 9.21 -13.24
CA MET A 93 -1.62 10.59 -13.12
C MET A 93 -3.14 10.74 -13.17
N VAL A 94 -3.89 9.63 -13.24
CA VAL A 94 -5.36 9.68 -13.32
C VAL A 94 -5.96 10.14 -12.00
N ASN A 95 -5.46 9.61 -10.89
CA ASN A 95 -5.99 9.86 -9.55
C ASN A 95 -4.87 9.65 -8.52
N GLY A 96 -5.21 9.44 -7.25
CA GLY A 96 -4.23 9.20 -6.20
C GLY A 96 -3.90 10.45 -5.39
N TRP A 97 -3.39 10.24 -4.18
CA TRP A 97 -3.04 11.30 -3.24
C TRP A 97 -2.11 12.36 -3.86
N LYS A 98 -1.06 11.89 -4.54
CA LYS A 98 -0.05 12.75 -5.15
C LYS A 98 -0.64 13.71 -6.18
N ASN A 99 -1.69 13.28 -6.89
CA ASN A 99 -2.28 14.03 -7.98
C ASN A 99 -3.53 14.82 -7.58
N SER A 100 -3.85 14.90 -6.29
CA SER A 100 -5.08 15.52 -5.79
C SER A 100 -4.86 16.89 -5.14
N GLY A 101 -3.66 17.44 -5.18
CA GLY A 101 -3.36 18.76 -4.65
C GLY A 101 -3.04 18.81 -3.16
N VAL A 102 -2.95 17.67 -2.48
CA VAL A 102 -2.58 17.59 -1.07
C VAL A 102 -1.07 17.41 -0.91
N PRO A 103 -0.50 17.78 0.25
CA PRO A 103 0.94 17.65 0.47
C PRO A 103 1.44 16.21 0.37
N TRP A 104 2.59 16.01 -0.27
CA TRP A 104 3.21 14.69 -0.39
C TRP A 104 4.72 14.79 -0.53
N THR A 105 5.39 13.66 -0.31
CA THR A 105 6.83 13.51 -0.52
C THR A 105 7.16 12.06 -0.84
N TYR A 106 8.23 11.82 -1.58
CA TYR A 106 8.82 10.48 -1.74
C TYR A 106 9.89 10.17 -0.69
N HIS A 107 10.19 11.13 0.17
CA HIS A 107 11.17 10.89 1.24
C HIS A 107 10.67 9.84 2.22
N ILE A 108 11.50 8.84 2.50
CA ILE A 108 11.20 7.78 3.45
C ILE A 108 12.01 8.03 4.72
N ASP A 109 11.33 8.06 5.87
CA ASP A 109 11.95 8.17 7.17
C ASP A 109 12.17 6.77 7.74
N PRO A 110 13.42 6.31 7.90
CA PRO A 110 13.67 4.97 8.46
C PRO A 110 13.10 4.78 9.87
N GLY A 111 12.94 5.86 10.64
CA GLY A 111 12.32 5.80 11.96
C GLY A 111 10.83 5.51 11.94
N GLN A 112 10.18 5.60 10.77
CA GLN A 112 8.76 5.32 10.59
C GLN A 112 8.53 4.09 9.71
N MET A 113 9.41 3.10 9.81
CA MET A 113 9.29 1.83 9.09
C MET A 113 9.25 0.67 10.08
N LEU A 114 8.25 -0.19 9.92
CA LEU A 114 8.15 -1.47 10.64
C LEU A 114 8.48 -2.60 9.68
N LEU A 115 9.73 -3.00 9.67
CA LEU A 115 10.22 -4.07 8.79
C LEU A 115 9.87 -5.45 9.34
N PRO A 116 9.75 -6.47 8.46
CA PRO A 116 9.52 -7.84 8.92
C PRO A 116 10.64 -8.31 9.84
N LEU A 117 10.28 -9.12 10.82
CA LEU A 117 11.26 -9.81 11.65
C LEU A 117 11.99 -10.85 10.78
N LYS A 118 13.28 -10.93 10.98
CA LYS A 118 14.09 -11.93 10.28
C LYS A 118 13.97 -13.29 10.94
#